data_37a7585789563a85b85110012c11a98e
#
_entry.id   37a7585789563a85b85110012c11a98e
#
_cell.length_a   1.000
_cell.length_b   1.000
_cell.length_c   1.000
_cell.angle_alpha   90.00
_cell.angle_beta   90.00
_cell.angle_gamma   90.00
#
_symmetry.space_group_name_H-M   'P 1'
#
loop_
_entity.id
_entity.type
_entity.pdbx_description
1 polymer ?
#
loop_
_entity_poly.entity_id
_entity_poly.type
_entity_poly.pdbx_seq_one_letter_code
_entity_poly.pdbx_strand_id
1 'polypeptide(L)'
;VQTCALPICVCTLTDDKGDVHVLYSFVRTGRHGSFVDNTTSGGLNALICDDGVIRRPAMSDKTGMYFDMHPDTCTPFINFRVPYFDEAIALCKKAAKVRPDMRYVGWDVGITPTGPVLVEGNNLPAYDGQIYHQQENPGTGLRPLVRSIIPEF
;
A
#
# COMPACT_ATOMS: atom_id res chain seq x y z
N VAL A 1 15.97 -1.52 20.37
CA VAL A 1 14.76 -2.37 20.17
C VAL A 1 14.30 -2.13 18.75
N GLN A 2 14.62 -3.08 17.88
CA GLN A 2 14.13 -3.06 16.50
C GLN A 2 12.66 -3.44 16.59
N THR A 3 11.78 -2.46 16.41
CA THR A 3 10.35 -2.71 16.34
C THR A 3 10.06 -3.47 15.06
N CYS A 4 9.73 -4.76 15.18
CA CYS A 4 9.31 -5.59 14.06
C CYS A 4 7.89 -5.16 13.62
N ALA A 5 7.80 -4.02 12.93
CA ALA A 5 6.57 -3.60 12.28
C ALA A 5 6.67 -3.96 10.80
N LEU A 6 5.61 -4.58 10.24
CA LEU A 6 5.49 -4.75 8.80
C LEU A 6 4.94 -3.44 8.21
N PRO A 7 5.71 -2.70 7.41
CA PRO A 7 5.23 -1.46 6.81
C PRO A 7 4.30 -1.76 5.63
N ILE A 8 3.14 -1.15 5.67
CA ILE A 8 2.19 -1.11 4.55
C ILE A 8 1.87 0.33 4.18
N CYS A 9 1.63 0.56 2.92
CA CYS A 9 1.06 1.82 2.43
C CYS A 9 -0.37 1.59 1.97
N VAL A 10 -1.29 2.46 2.39
CA VAL A 10 -2.71 2.45 1.99
C VAL A 10 -3.03 3.77 1.32
N CYS A 11 -3.47 3.73 0.07
CA CYS A 11 -3.87 4.94 -0.64
C CYS A 11 -5.39 5.11 -0.61
N THR A 12 -5.84 6.28 -0.17
CA THR A 12 -7.27 6.60 -0.06
C THR A 12 -7.65 7.80 -0.90
N LEU A 13 -8.91 7.79 -1.36
CA LEU A 13 -9.57 8.90 -2.04
C LEU A 13 -10.89 9.20 -1.34
N THR A 14 -11.11 10.46 -0.96
CA THR A 14 -12.39 10.93 -0.39
C THR A 14 -13.25 11.51 -1.50
N ASP A 15 -14.48 11.04 -1.64
CA ASP A 15 -15.45 11.56 -2.62
C ASP A 15 -16.11 12.88 -2.17
N ASP A 16 -17.00 13.39 -3.00
CA ASP A 16 -17.69 14.68 -2.74
C ASP A 16 -18.71 14.57 -1.60
N LYS A 17 -19.08 13.38 -1.18
CA LYS A 17 -19.97 13.12 -0.03
C LYS A 17 -19.22 12.97 1.27
N GLY A 18 -17.89 12.91 1.22
CA GLY A 18 -17.01 12.65 2.37
C GLY A 18 -16.80 11.17 2.67
N ASP A 19 -17.22 10.27 1.78
CA ASP A 19 -16.93 8.85 1.91
C ASP A 19 -15.51 8.53 1.46
N VAL A 20 -14.81 7.69 2.24
CA VAL A 20 -13.40 7.37 2.02
C VAL A 20 -13.28 6.00 1.36
N HIS A 21 -12.71 5.99 0.17
CA HIS A 21 -12.46 4.81 -0.65
C HIS A 21 -10.98 4.43 -0.62
N VAL A 22 -10.66 3.14 -0.55
CA VAL A 22 -9.30 2.64 -0.73
C VAL A 22 -9.07 2.41 -2.23
N LEU A 23 -8.02 3.00 -2.77
CA LEU A 23 -7.66 2.81 -4.17
C LEU A 23 -6.75 1.59 -4.36
N TYR A 24 -5.79 1.42 -3.47
CA TYR A 24 -4.85 0.30 -3.43
C TYR A 24 -4.09 0.29 -2.11
N SER A 25 -3.49 -0.84 -1.81
CA SER A 25 -2.56 -1.00 -0.69
C SER A 25 -1.43 -1.94 -1.05
N PHE A 26 -0.27 -1.75 -0.44
CA PHE A 26 0.89 -2.60 -0.68
C PHE A 26 1.80 -2.71 0.55
N VAL A 27 2.47 -3.85 0.66
CA VAL A 27 3.56 -4.05 1.62
C VAL A 27 4.83 -3.46 1.04
N ARG A 28 5.63 -2.77 1.84
CA ARG A 28 7.01 -2.40 1.52
C ARG A 28 7.96 -3.23 2.36
N THR A 29 9.02 -3.76 1.73
CA THR A 29 10.07 -4.48 2.45
C THR A 29 11.43 -3.95 2.03
N GLY A 30 12.29 -3.69 3.02
CA GLY A 30 13.69 -3.36 2.77
C GLY A 30 14.47 -4.58 2.27
N ARG A 31 15.68 -4.32 1.75
CA ARG A 31 16.65 -5.34 1.35
C ARG A 31 17.88 -5.27 2.25
N HIS A 32 18.61 -6.40 2.33
CA HIS A 32 19.82 -6.50 3.14
C HIS A 32 20.81 -5.35 2.81
N GLY A 33 21.31 -4.67 3.85
CA GLY A 33 22.18 -3.48 3.70
C GLY A 33 21.45 -2.15 3.53
N SER A 34 20.11 -2.14 3.46
CA SER A 34 19.31 -0.92 3.50
C SER A 34 18.76 -0.68 4.91
N PHE A 35 18.90 0.54 5.43
CA PHE A 35 18.28 0.98 6.69
C PHE A 35 16.85 1.49 6.48
N VAL A 36 16.39 1.57 5.23
CA VAL A 36 15.08 2.05 4.84
C VAL A 36 14.38 1.04 3.94
N ASP A 37 13.08 0.95 4.06
CA ASP A 37 12.20 0.12 3.23
C ASP A 37 11.80 0.80 1.91
N ASN A 38 12.38 1.97 1.65
CA ASN A 38 12.01 2.79 0.50
C ASN A 38 12.36 2.09 -0.81
N THR A 39 11.41 2.05 -1.73
CA THR A 39 11.52 1.37 -3.04
C THR A 39 12.65 1.94 -3.91
N THR A 40 12.87 3.26 -3.85
CA THR A 40 13.99 3.92 -4.53
C THR A 40 15.36 3.46 -4.03
N SER A 41 15.44 2.93 -2.81
CA SER A 41 16.65 2.36 -2.21
C SER A 41 16.82 0.86 -2.53
N GLY A 42 15.95 0.28 -3.36
CA GLY A 42 15.99 -1.13 -3.76
C GLY A 42 15.09 -2.05 -2.95
N GLY A 43 14.16 -1.48 -2.18
CA GLY A 43 13.08 -2.21 -1.52
C GLY A 43 12.14 -2.91 -2.51
N LEU A 44 11.31 -3.79 -1.98
CA LEU A 44 10.31 -4.52 -2.74
C LEU A 44 8.91 -4.08 -2.34
N ASN A 45 8.02 -4.02 -3.31
CA ASN A 45 6.62 -3.72 -3.11
C ASN A 45 5.76 -4.93 -3.50
N ALA A 46 4.79 -5.28 -2.68
CA ALA A 46 3.84 -6.35 -2.96
C ALA A 46 2.41 -5.83 -2.78
N LEU A 47 1.60 -5.92 -3.85
CA LEU A 47 0.20 -5.52 -3.81
C LEU A 47 -0.58 -6.39 -2.81
N ILE A 48 -1.38 -5.74 -1.98
CA ILE A 48 -2.33 -6.39 -1.07
C ILE A 48 -3.71 -6.32 -1.72
N CYS A 49 -4.37 -7.47 -1.90
CA CYS A 49 -5.75 -7.51 -2.37
C CYS A 49 -6.72 -7.02 -1.28
N ASP A 50 -7.96 -6.72 -1.65
CA ASP A 50 -8.98 -6.15 -0.75
C ASP A 50 -9.28 -7.02 0.49
N ASP A 51 -9.00 -8.31 0.41
CA ASP A 51 -9.12 -9.26 1.53
C ASP A 51 -7.86 -9.40 2.39
N GLY A 52 -6.86 -8.54 2.18
CA GLY A 52 -5.61 -8.53 2.96
C GLY A 52 -4.59 -9.58 2.54
N VAL A 53 -4.78 -10.26 1.40
CA VAL A 53 -3.88 -11.32 0.93
C VAL A 53 -3.06 -10.85 -0.27
N ILE A 54 -1.77 -11.13 -0.27
CA ILE A 54 -0.89 -10.91 -1.40
C ILE A 54 -1.03 -12.11 -2.37
N ARG A 55 -1.39 -11.87 -3.63
CA ARG A 55 -1.60 -12.92 -4.63
C ARG A 55 -0.60 -12.88 -5.79
N ARG A 56 0.28 -11.90 -5.79
CA ARG A 56 1.24 -11.69 -6.87
C ARG A 56 2.65 -11.53 -6.35
N PRO A 57 3.67 -11.78 -7.17
CA PRO A 57 5.05 -11.51 -6.80
C PRO A 57 5.27 -10.05 -6.40
N ALA A 58 6.17 -9.82 -5.46
CA ALA A 58 6.65 -8.48 -5.18
C ALA A 58 7.50 -7.97 -6.34
N MET A 59 7.54 -6.66 -6.50
CA MET A 59 8.31 -6.00 -7.54
C MET A 59 9.37 -5.07 -6.93
N SER A 60 10.52 -5.00 -7.58
CA SER A 60 11.53 -3.97 -7.32
C SER A 60 11.39 -2.84 -8.33
N ASP A 61 11.05 -1.64 -7.90
CA ASP A 61 10.94 -0.46 -8.79
C ASP A 61 12.29 -0.11 -9.42
N LYS A 62 13.38 -0.37 -8.69
CA LYS A 62 14.73 -0.09 -9.18
C LYS A 62 15.14 -0.95 -10.37
N THR A 63 14.72 -2.22 -10.41
CA THR A 63 15.17 -3.18 -11.42
C THR A 63 14.05 -3.65 -12.34
N GLY A 64 12.78 -3.43 -11.99
CA GLY A 64 11.62 -4.00 -12.66
C GLY A 64 11.48 -5.51 -12.49
N MET A 65 12.29 -6.13 -11.64
CA MET A 65 12.25 -7.58 -11.40
C MET A 65 11.15 -7.96 -10.42
N TYR A 66 10.61 -9.17 -10.60
CA TYR A 66 9.58 -9.76 -9.76
C TYR A 66 10.15 -10.87 -8.88
N PHE A 67 9.60 -11.01 -7.67
CA PHE A 67 10.06 -11.95 -6.64
C PHE A 67 8.88 -12.64 -5.98
N ASP A 68 8.81 -13.97 -6.09
CA ASP A 68 7.79 -14.78 -5.41
C ASP A 68 8.04 -14.85 -3.91
N MET A 69 9.29 -14.71 -3.50
CA MET A 69 9.72 -14.67 -2.10
C MET A 69 10.76 -13.58 -1.88
N HIS A 70 10.83 -13.10 -0.65
CA HIS A 70 11.81 -12.10 -0.26
C HIS A 70 13.23 -12.71 -0.35
N PRO A 71 14.14 -12.15 -1.17
CA PRO A 71 15.41 -12.82 -1.49
C PRO A 71 16.37 -12.97 -0.31
N ASP A 72 16.24 -12.13 0.74
CA ASP A 72 17.13 -12.17 1.89
C ASP A 72 16.56 -13.05 3.03
N THR A 73 15.24 -13.18 3.15
CA THR A 73 14.58 -13.91 4.24
C THR A 73 13.89 -15.19 3.78
N CYS A 74 13.77 -15.41 2.46
CA CYS A 74 13.02 -16.51 1.86
C CYS A 74 11.55 -16.58 2.29
N THR A 75 11.00 -15.48 2.80
CA THR A 75 9.59 -15.38 3.16
C THR A 75 8.75 -15.25 1.89
N PRO A 76 7.78 -16.15 1.64
CA PRO A 76 6.93 -16.06 0.45
C PRO A 76 6.03 -14.83 0.50
N PHE A 77 5.90 -14.13 -0.62
CA PHE A 77 4.90 -13.07 -0.79
C PHE A 77 3.54 -13.65 -1.14
N ILE A 78 3.49 -14.60 -2.08
CA ILE A 78 2.25 -15.19 -2.55
C ILE A 78 1.56 -15.97 -1.42
N ASN A 79 0.26 -15.70 -1.22
CA ASN A 79 -0.58 -16.19 -0.14
C ASN A 79 -0.22 -15.66 1.26
N PHE A 80 0.67 -14.67 1.36
CA PHE A 80 0.88 -13.99 2.63
C PHE A 80 -0.35 -13.15 2.98
N ARG A 81 -0.90 -13.38 4.17
CA ARG A 81 -1.99 -12.60 4.74
C ARG A 81 -1.41 -11.55 5.67
N VAL A 82 -1.69 -10.28 5.39
CA VAL A 82 -1.27 -9.15 6.23
C VAL A 82 -2.08 -9.18 7.53
N PRO A 83 -1.43 -9.29 8.70
CA PRO A 83 -2.15 -9.25 9.98
C PRO A 83 -2.83 -7.89 10.17
N TYR A 84 -3.98 -7.86 10.86
CA TYR A 84 -4.70 -6.62 11.20
C TYR A 84 -5.01 -5.71 10.00
N PHE A 85 -5.17 -6.30 8.80
CA PHE A 85 -5.39 -5.51 7.58
C PHE A 85 -6.67 -4.68 7.64
N ASP A 86 -7.77 -5.28 8.08
CA ASP A 86 -9.07 -4.59 8.18
C ASP A 86 -9.02 -3.43 9.17
N GLU A 87 -8.31 -3.62 10.29
CA GLU A 87 -8.10 -2.58 11.30
C GLU A 87 -7.20 -1.45 10.75
N ALA A 88 -6.19 -1.78 9.94
CA ALA A 88 -5.35 -0.79 9.28
C ALA A 88 -6.15 0.04 8.28
N ILE A 89 -6.99 -0.58 7.48
CA ILE A 89 -7.91 0.10 6.55
C ILE A 89 -8.87 1.02 7.32
N ALA A 90 -9.47 0.53 8.41
CA ALA A 90 -10.35 1.34 9.26
C ALA A 90 -9.63 2.55 9.87
N LEU A 91 -8.38 2.35 10.32
CA LEU A 91 -7.53 3.43 10.84
C LEU A 91 -7.26 4.51 9.79
N CYS A 92 -6.87 4.12 8.56
CA CYS A 92 -6.64 5.06 7.46
C CYS A 92 -7.91 5.83 7.08
N LYS A 93 -9.05 5.15 6.97
CA LYS A 93 -10.34 5.80 6.69
C LYS A 93 -10.74 6.79 7.79
N LYS A 94 -10.47 6.47 9.05
CA LYS A 94 -10.71 7.38 10.17
C LYS A 94 -9.78 8.61 10.10
N ALA A 95 -8.50 8.40 9.80
CA ALA A 95 -7.53 9.47 9.67
C ALA A 95 -7.86 10.43 8.51
N ALA A 96 -8.30 9.90 7.35
CA ALA A 96 -8.72 10.70 6.20
C ALA A 96 -9.87 11.69 6.53
N LYS A 97 -10.77 11.30 7.42
CA LYS A 97 -11.88 12.18 7.85
C LYS A 97 -11.45 13.36 8.75
N VAL A 98 -10.24 13.32 9.30
CA VAL A 98 -9.69 14.42 10.12
C VAL A 98 -9.32 15.64 9.27
N ARG A 99 -8.90 15.40 8.02
CA ARG A 99 -8.50 16.44 7.05
C ARG A 99 -9.26 16.25 5.73
N PRO A 100 -10.54 16.63 5.69
CA PRO A 100 -11.39 16.42 4.50
C PRO A 100 -10.94 17.23 3.28
N ASP A 101 -10.12 18.25 3.49
CA ASP A 101 -9.47 19.05 2.44
C ASP A 101 -8.35 18.26 1.71
N MET A 102 -7.78 17.22 2.36
CA MET A 102 -6.79 16.33 1.78
C MET A 102 -7.49 15.07 1.24
N ARG A 103 -7.99 15.13 0.01
CA ARG A 103 -8.84 14.08 -0.55
C ARG A 103 -8.07 12.84 -1.01
N TYR A 104 -6.84 13.01 -1.49
CA TYR A 104 -5.99 11.93 -1.98
C TYR A 104 -4.76 11.80 -1.09
N VAL A 105 -4.68 10.73 -0.31
CA VAL A 105 -3.64 10.56 0.71
C VAL A 105 -3.10 9.13 0.68
N GLY A 106 -1.77 9.02 0.71
CA GLY A 106 -1.04 7.78 0.99
C GLY A 106 -0.69 7.69 2.47
N TRP A 107 -1.17 6.67 3.14
CA TRP A 107 -0.98 6.43 4.57
C TRP A 107 0.11 5.39 4.78
N ASP A 108 1.16 5.74 5.50
CA ASP A 108 2.17 4.79 5.95
C ASP A 108 1.75 4.21 7.31
N VAL A 109 1.57 2.89 7.35
CA VAL A 109 1.07 2.16 8.52
C VAL A 109 2.05 1.07 8.89
N GLY A 110 2.46 1.02 10.15
CA GLY A 110 3.23 -0.07 10.71
C GLY A 110 2.32 -1.12 11.35
N ILE A 111 2.34 -2.35 10.84
CA ILE A 111 1.64 -3.47 11.48
C ILE A 111 2.52 -4.03 12.59
N THR A 112 2.11 -3.81 13.82
CA THR A 112 2.82 -4.30 15.03
C THR A 112 2.17 -5.58 15.56
N PRO A 113 2.81 -6.30 16.50
CA PRO A 113 2.20 -7.45 17.16
C PRO A 113 0.88 -7.16 17.91
N THR A 114 0.61 -5.88 18.20
CA THR A 114 -0.59 -5.44 18.95
C THR A 114 -1.60 -4.69 18.09
N GLY A 115 -1.36 -4.58 16.78
CA GLY A 115 -2.26 -3.91 15.84
C GLY A 115 -1.55 -2.85 14.98
N PRO A 116 -2.31 -2.16 14.12
CA PRO A 116 -1.77 -1.15 13.22
C PRO A 116 -1.48 0.17 13.95
N VAL A 117 -0.40 0.84 13.53
CA VAL A 117 -0.02 2.18 13.99
C VAL A 117 0.15 3.06 12.77
N LEU A 118 -0.55 4.19 12.74
CA LEU A 118 -0.38 5.20 11.70
C LEU A 118 0.95 5.94 11.92
N VAL A 119 1.81 5.91 10.92
CA VAL A 119 3.12 6.58 10.96
C VAL A 119 3.00 8.00 10.40
N GLU A 120 2.49 8.10 9.16
CA GLU A 120 2.30 9.40 8.50
C GLU A 120 1.24 9.32 7.40
N GLY A 121 0.76 10.51 6.97
CA GLY A 121 -0.10 10.66 5.81
C GLY A 121 0.55 11.61 4.80
N ASN A 122 0.77 11.14 3.59
CA ASN A 122 1.39 11.89 2.50
C ASN A 122 0.32 12.43 1.56
N ASN A 123 0.20 13.74 1.46
CA ASN A 123 -0.62 14.39 0.45
C ASN A 123 0.08 14.27 -0.91
N LEU A 124 -0.64 13.83 -1.92
CA LEU A 124 -0.11 13.52 -3.25
C LEU A 124 0.94 12.39 -3.21
N PRO A 125 0.54 11.17 -2.81
CA PRO A 125 1.44 10.01 -2.82
C PRO A 125 1.95 9.72 -4.23
N ALA A 126 3.09 9.03 -4.31
CA ALA A 126 3.72 8.67 -5.57
C ALA A 126 2.82 7.81 -6.47
N TYR A 127 3.12 7.80 -7.78
CA TYR A 127 2.29 7.13 -8.81
C TYR A 127 2.45 5.60 -8.85
N ASP A 128 3.26 5.04 -8.02
CA ASP A 128 3.62 3.60 -7.97
C ASP A 128 2.36 2.72 -7.91
N GLY A 129 1.32 3.20 -7.26
CA GLY A 129 0.04 2.51 -7.16
C GLY A 129 -0.64 2.19 -8.49
N GLN A 130 -0.37 2.95 -9.55
CA GLN A 130 -0.89 2.62 -10.88
C GLN A 130 -0.23 1.35 -11.45
N ILE A 131 1.05 1.14 -11.16
CA ILE A 131 1.79 -0.06 -11.58
C ILE A 131 1.19 -1.30 -10.93
N TYR A 132 0.89 -1.22 -9.63
CA TYR A 132 0.29 -2.34 -8.89
C TYR A 132 -1.12 -2.67 -9.38
N HIS A 133 -1.93 -1.67 -9.65
CA HIS A 133 -3.26 -1.87 -10.21
C HIS A 133 -3.19 -2.46 -11.62
N GLN A 134 -2.20 -2.08 -12.41
CA GLN A 134 -1.96 -2.65 -13.75
C GLN A 134 -1.60 -4.15 -13.70
N GLN A 135 -1.02 -4.64 -12.61
CA GLN A 135 -0.77 -6.09 -12.47
C GLN A 135 -2.06 -6.91 -12.45
N GLU A 136 -3.16 -6.36 -11.89
CA GLU A 136 -4.47 -7.01 -11.91
C GLU A 136 -5.26 -6.72 -13.20
N ASN A 137 -5.17 -5.49 -13.69
CA ASN A 137 -5.89 -5.00 -14.87
C ASN A 137 -4.92 -4.33 -15.87
N PRO A 138 -4.14 -5.10 -16.63
CA PRO A 138 -3.13 -4.55 -17.53
C PRO A 138 -3.73 -3.53 -18.51
N GLY A 139 -3.12 -2.35 -18.57
CA GLY A 139 -3.48 -1.30 -19.54
C GLY A 139 -4.61 -0.36 -19.12
N THR A 140 -5.30 -0.58 -18.01
CA THR A 140 -6.41 0.30 -17.57
C THR A 140 -6.01 1.34 -16.53
N GLY A 141 -5.01 1.07 -15.68
CA GLY A 141 -4.60 1.95 -14.59
C GLY A 141 -5.75 2.23 -13.61
N LEU A 142 -5.59 3.28 -12.78
CA LEU A 142 -6.58 3.66 -11.74
C LEU A 142 -7.74 4.51 -12.27
N ARG A 143 -7.67 5.03 -13.50
CA ARG A 143 -8.67 5.99 -14.00
C ARG A 143 -10.12 5.49 -13.96
N PRO A 144 -10.43 4.23 -14.33
CA PRO A 144 -11.80 3.72 -14.22
C PRO A 144 -12.30 3.69 -12.76
N LEU A 145 -11.43 3.28 -11.83
CA LEU A 145 -11.75 3.25 -10.40
C LEU A 145 -11.98 4.67 -9.86
N VAL A 146 -11.08 5.61 -10.15
CA VAL A 146 -11.22 7.02 -9.73
C VAL A 146 -12.50 7.63 -10.27
N ARG A 147 -12.84 7.40 -11.55
CA ARG A 147 -14.10 7.88 -12.15
C ARG A 147 -15.35 7.25 -11.56
N SER A 148 -15.27 6.03 -11.04
CA SER A 148 -16.41 5.43 -10.32
C SER A 148 -16.66 6.10 -8.96
N ILE A 149 -15.63 6.71 -8.38
CA ILE A 149 -15.68 7.43 -7.10
C ILE A 149 -15.99 8.93 -7.32
N ILE A 150 -15.32 9.54 -8.30
CA ILE A 150 -15.47 10.95 -8.67
C ILE A 150 -15.78 11.01 -10.19
N PRO A 151 -17.06 11.00 -10.59
CA PRO A 151 -17.45 10.91 -12.01
C PRO A 151 -16.91 12.04 -12.90
N GLU A 152 -16.68 13.21 -12.32
CA GLU A 152 -16.22 14.41 -13.04
C GLU A 152 -14.70 14.46 -13.26
N PHE A 153 -13.99 13.45 -12.75
CA PHE A 153 -12.51 13.36 -12.88
C PHE A 153 -12.04 13.05 -14.30
#